data_34042faa30e97b7124c24c56d0f1b23d
#
_entry.id   34042faa30e97b7124c24c56d0f1b23d
#
_cell.length_a   1.000
_cell.length_b   1.000
_cell.length_c   1.000
_cell.angle_alpha   90.00
_cell.angle_beta   90.00
_cell.angle_gamma   90.00
#
_symmetry.space_group_name_H-M   'P 1'
#
loop_
_entity.id
_entity.type
_entity.pdbx_description
1 polymer ?
#
loop_
_entity_poly.entity_id
_entity_poly.type
_entity_poly.pdbx_seq_one_letter_code
_entity_poly.pdbx_strand_id
1 'polypeptide(L)'
;FRRFVQRERCEERNILFQDHNVLFRDLIDLIVKEKIPGDFTFDSWFTHAKNLNHINKYDRGYVGDLRFNRTIVFQGESIKAEELGQRIGSQDRKPIIIDETKQWYFTKSIRIPDVDHRVRIVVLWKRRNSKEPRKMLVCNRTHWEVSRILRAYRRRWRGTECFHRDGKQHLGMGDCQLRNGLGQTRHMYLVFLAHSLLMRQLRQCRASVWALERLTTVGQACRAVCRETLSDTISWVIDRVQQDDWTPKRVMTRLALK
;
A
#
# COMPACT_ATOMS: atom_id res chain seq x y z
N PHE A 1 -1.93 -8.49 -8.70
CA PHE A 1 -3.30 -7.95 -8.67
C PHE A 1 -4.32 -9.08 -8.76
N ARG A 2 -5.30 -9.05 -7.86
CA ARG A 2 -6.48 -9.93 -7.88
C ARG A 2 -7.73 -9.07 -7.92
N ARG A 3 -8.60 -9.33 -8.89
CA ARG A 3 -9.84 -8.58 -9.03
C ARG A 3 -10.89 -9.14 -8.07
N PHE A 4 -11.45 -8.28 -7.23
CA PHE A 4 -12.65 -8.62 -6.47
C PHE A 4 -13.87 -8.59 -7.40
N VAL A 5 -14.72 -9.61 -7.32
CA VAL A 5 -15.99 -9.69 -8.03
C VAL A 5 -17.11 -9.77 -7.01
N GLN A 6 -18.12 -8.94 -7.12
CA GLN A 6 -19.28 -8.96 -6.23
C GLN A 6 -20.00 -10.30 -6.29
N ARG A 7 -20.64 -10.70 -5.20
CA ARG A 7 -21.26 -12.01 -5.05
C ARG A 7 -22.33 -12.26 -6.14
N GLU A 8 -23.20 -11.29 -6.38
CA GLU A 8 -24.26 -11.37 -7.39
C GLU A 8 -23.69 -11.64 -8.78
N ARG A 9 -22.59 -10.98 -9.14
CA ARG A 9 -21.92 -11.20 -10.41
C ARG A 9 -21.16 -12.53 -10.49
N CYS A 10 -20.78 -13.10 -9.35
CA CYS A 10 -20.21 -14.45 -9.32
C CYS A 10 -21.28 -15.48 -9.61
N GLU A 11 -22.47 -15.34 -9.04
CA GLU A 11 -23.64 -16.18 -9.28
C GLU A 11 -24.08 -16.11 -10.75
N GLU A 12 -24.24 -14.91 -11.33
CA GLU A 12 -24.55 -14.71 -12.74
C GLU A 12 -23.57 -15.39 -13.72
N ARG A 13 -22.30 -15.52 -13.31
CA ARG A 13 -21.22 -16.07 -14.15
C ARG A 13 -20.82 -17.50 -13.79
N ASN A 14 -21.49 -18.09 -12.83
CA ASN A 14 -21.19 -19.42 -12.29
C ASN A 14 -19.70 -19.57 -11.89
N ILE A 15 -19.15 -18.54 -11.21
CA ILE A 15 -17.78 -18.54 -10.68
C ILE A 15 -17.81 -18.50 -9.17
N LEU A 16 -16.81 -19.14 -8.53
CA LEU A 16 -16.69 -19.17 -7.08
C LEU A 16 -16.46 -17.76 -6.51
N PHE A 17 -17.33 -17.35 -5.59
CA PHE A 17 -17.12 -16.11 -4.84
C PHE A 17 -15.92 -16.22 -3.90
N GLN A 18 -15.03 -15.26 -3.96
CA GLN A 18 -13.89 -15.12 -3.05
C GLN A 18 -13.99 -13.79 -2.30
N ASP A 19 -14.04 -13.85 -0.98
CA ASP A 19 -13.99 -12.65 -0.15
C ASP A 19 -12.59 -12.02 -0.14
N HIS A 20 -12.48 -10.81 0.37
CA HIS A 20 -11.22 -10.08 0.41
C HIS A 20 -10.12 -10.80 1.22
N ASN A 21 -10.48 -11.59 2.24
CA ASN A 21 -9.51 -12.33 3.04
C ASN A 21 -9.01 -13.58 2.30
N VAL A 22 -9.85 -14.22 1.48
CA VAL A 22 -9.42 -15.30 0.57
C VAL A 22 -8.43 -14.75 -0.45
N LEU A 23 -8.80 -13.66 -1.15
CA LEU A 23 -7.91 -13.00 -2.12
C LEU A 23 -6.60 -12.52 -1.50
N PHE A 24 -6.64 -12.07 -0.24
CA PHE A 24 -5.44 -11.66 0.50
C PHE A 24 -4.50 -12.86 0.72
N ARG A 25 -5.02 -14.02 1.15
CA ARG A 25 -4.21 -15.23 1.32
C ARG A 25 -3.66 -15.75 0.00
N ASP A 26 -4.45 -15.75 -1.07
CA ASP A 26 -3.99 -16.11 -2.42
C ASP A 26 -2.82 -15.23 -2.90
N LEU A 27 -2.86 -13.92 -2.57
CA LEU A 27 -1.75 -13.03 -2.88
C LEU A 27 -0.50 -13.33 -2.06
N ILE A 28 -0.65 -13.71 -0.78
CA ILE A 28 0.47 -14.16 0.06
C ILE A 28 1.10 -15.42 -0.53
N ASP A 29 0.29 -16.41 -0.90
CA ASP A 29 0.75 -17.66 -1.51
C ASP A 29 1.54 -17.37 -2.80
N LEU A 30 1.04 -16.47 -3.63
CA LEU A 30 1.75 -16.04 -4.85
C LEU A 30 3.09 -15.38 -4.53
N ILE A 31 3.13 -14.45 -3.56
CA ILE A 31 4.36 -13.76 -3.14
C ILE A 31 5.42 -14.75 -2.63
N VAL A 32 4.97 -15.75 -1.86
CA VAL A 32 5.85 -16.80 -1.33
C VAL A 32 6.34 -17.70 -2.47
N LYS A 33 5.44 -18.13 -3.35
CA LYS A 33 5.77 -18.96 -4.53
C LYS A 33 6.80 -18.27 -5.43
N GLU A 34 6.63 -17.00 -5.69
CA GLU A 34 7.55 -16.17 -6.50
C GLU A 34 8.82 -15.76 -5.71
N LYS A 35 9.01 -16.25 -4.50
CA LYS A 35 10.17 -15.97 -3.64
C LYS A 35 10.44 -14.48 -3.43
N ILE A 36 9.40 -13.64 -3.48
CA ILE A 36 9.54 -12.20 -3.24
C ILE A 36 9.91 -12.01 -1.76
N PRO A 37 11.04 -11.34 -1.45
CA PRO A 37 11.50 -11.16 -0.07
C PRO A 37 10.67 -10.10 0.67
N GLY A 38 10.66 -10.19 2.00
CA GLY A 38 10.08 -9.18 2.88
C GLY A 38 9.02 -9.70 3.83
N ASP A 39 8.55 -8.81 4.67
CA ASP A 39 7.51 -9.02 5.66
C ASP A 39 6.23 -8.26 5.25
N PHE A 40 5.10 -8.60 5.83
CA PHE A 40 3.81 -8.06 5.45
C PHE A 40 3.37 -6.93 6.39
N THR A 41 2.77 -5.89 5.82
CA THR A 41 2.11 -4.83 6.60
C THR A 41 0.71 -4.58 6.03
N PHE A 42 -0.28 -4.53 6.90
CA PHE A 42 -1.68 -4.37 6.50
C PHE A 42 -2.48 -3.58 7.54
N ASP A 43 -3.66 -3.14 7.15
CA ASP A 43 -4.57 -2.44 8.05
C ASP A 43 -5.40 -3.41 8.90
N SER A 44 -6.28 -2.85 9.72
CA SER A 44 -7.11 -3.62 10.63
C SER A 44 -8.14 -4.53 9.95
N TRP A 45 -8.44 -4.30 8.67
CA TRP A 45 -9.37 -5.14 7.90
C TRP A 45 -8.82 -6.55 7.71
N PHE A 46 -7.51 -6.67 7.46
CA PHE A 46 -6.85 -7.96 7.23
C PHE A 46 -6.26 -8.59 8.50
N THR A 47 -6.36 -7.93 9.66
CA THR A 47 -5.90 -8.47 10.95
C THR A 47 -6.91 -9.48 11.48
N HIS A 48 -7.03 -10.61 10.82
CA HIS A 48 -7.92 -11.72 11.14
C HIS A 48 -7.09 -12.97 11.45
N ALA A 49 -7.49 -13.80 12.43
CA ALA A 49 -6.71 -14.96 12.88
C ALA A 49 -6.26 -15.86 11.71
N LYS A 50 -7.19 -16.22 10.80
CA LYS A 50 -6.86 -17.04 9.62
C LYS A 50 -5.75 -16.42 8.74
N ASN A 51 -5.72 -15.10 8.59
CA ASN A 51 -4.69 -14.41 7.81
C ASN A 51 -3.35 -14.38 8.55
N LEU A 52 -3.39 -14.14 9.88
CA LEU A 52 -2.19 -14.11 10.72
C LEU A 52 -1.51 -15.47 10.76
N ASN A 53 -2.29 -16.55 10.96
CA ASN A 53 -1.80 -17.93 10.93
C ASN A 53 -1.25 -18.30 9.55
N HIS A 54 -1.94 -17.86 8.48
CA HIS A 54 -1.51 -18.13 7.11
C HIS A 54 -0.13 -17.51 6.80
N ILE A 55 0.12 -16.27 7.22
CA ILE A 55 1.42 -15.64 7.06
C ILE A 55 2.48 -16.34 7.91
N ASN A 56 2.14 -16.67 9.16
CA ASN A 56 3.05 -17.32 10.10
C ASN A 56 3.49 -18.70 9.63
N LYS A 57 2.61 -19.45 8.94
CA LYS A 57 2.91 -20.76 8.33
C LYS A 57 4.12 -20.70 7.38
N TYR A 58 4.34 -19.59 6.72
CA TYR A 58 5.48 -19.38 5.81
C TYR A 58 6.71 -18.78 6.49
N ASP A 59 6.73 -18.72 7.82
CA ASP A 59 7.78 -18.03 8.61
C ASP A 59 8.03 -16.59 8.13
N ARG A 60 6.98 -15.90 7.67
CA ARG A 60 7.04 -14.48 7.31
C ARG A 60 6.63 -13.60 8.47
N GLY A 61 7.31 -12.46 8.62
CA GLY A 61 6.94 -11.45 9.59
C GLY A 61 5.72 -10.65 9.15
N TYR A 62 4.96 -10.16 10.11
CA TYR A 62 3.90 -9.21 9.82
C TYR A 62 3.78 -8.12 10.89
N VAL A 63 3.28 -6.95 10.46
CA VAL A 63 2.80 -5.89 11.34
C VAL A 63 1.43 -5.45 10.86
N GLY A 64 0.40 -5.68 11.67
CA GLY A 64 -0.99 -5.29 11.39
C GLY A 64 -1.53 -4.29 12.41
N ASP A 65 -2.54 -3.54 12.02
CA ASP A 65 -3.34 -2.72 12.92
C ASP A 65 -4.41 -3.58 13.59
N LEU A 66 -4.50 -3.60 14.91
CA LEU A 66 -5.48 -4.37 15.65
C LEU A 66 -6.66 -3.47 16.05
N ARG A 67 -7.86 -3.86 15.63
CA ARG A 67 -9.09 -3.14 16.02
C ARG A 67 -9.31 -3.22 17.53
N PHE A 68 -9.76 -2.14 18.13
CA PHE A 68 -9.99 -2.05 19.57
C PHE A 68 -11.09 -2.98 20.09
N ASN A 69 -12.03 -3.37 19.25
CA ASN A 69 -13.09 -4.33 19.61
C ASN A 69 -12.64 -5.80 19.57
N ARG A 70 -11.38 -6.10 19.21
CA ARG A 70 -10.85 -7.48 19.20
C ARG A 70 -10.61 -7.99 20.61
N THR A 71 -10.92 -9.28 20.81
CA THR A 71 -10.59 -10.00 22.03
C THR A 71 -9.11 -10.40 22.01
N ILE A 72 -8.45 -10.21 23.16
CA ILE A 72 -7.06 -10.60 23.41
C ILE A 72 -6.98 -11.31 24.75
N VAL A 73 -5.94 -12.11 24.96
CA VAL A 73 -5.69 -12.75 26.27
C VAL A 73 -4.54 -12.00 26.95
N PHE A 74 -4.86 -11.31 28.03
CA PHE A 74 -3.91 -10.54 28.81
C PHE A 74 -3.96 -10.98 30.28
N GLN A 75 -2.82 -11.39 30.84
CA GLN A 75 -2.67 -11.92 32.21
C GLN A 75 -3.63 -13.10 32.53
N GLY A 76 -3.99 -13.90 31.54
CA GLY A 76 -4.90 -15.03 31.68
C GLY A 76 -6.38 -14.68 31.45
N GLU A 77 -6.73 -13.41 31.36
CA GLU A 77 -8.10 -12.93 31.12
C GLU A 77 -8.33 -12.64 29.64
N SER A 78 -9.52 -12.98 29.16
CA SER A 78 -10.03 -12.57 27.84
C SER A 78 -10.68 -11.21 27.92
N ILE A 79 -10.04 -10.19 27.38
CA ILE A 79 -10.50 -8.79 27.42
C ILE A 79 -10.56 -8.19 26.01
N LYS A 80 -11.28 -7.10 25.85
CA LYS A 80 -11.21 -6.31 24.61
C LYS A 80 -9.89 -5.52 24.55
N ALA A 81 -9.37 -5.34 23.35
CA ALA A 81 -8.16 -4.54 23.14
C ALA A 81 -8.32 -3.09 23.63
N GLU A 82 -9.52 -2.52 23.52
CA GLU A 82 -9.87 -1.21 24.08
C GLU A 82 -9.68 -1.16 25.59
N GLU A 83 -10.19 -2.18 26.29
CA GLU A 83 -10.08 -2.30 27.75
C GLU A 83 -8.62 -2.39 28.20
N LEU A 84 -7.76 -3.12 27.45
CA LEU A 84 -6.33 -3.11 27.71
C LEU A 84 -5.77 -1.69 27.65
N GLY A 85 -6.15 -0.91 26.65
CA GLY A 85 -5.70 0.48 26.49
C GLY A 85 -6.06 1.37 27.69
N GLN A 86 -7.22 1.11 28.33
CA GLN A 86 -7.68 1.81 29.52
C GLN A 86 -6.97 1.33 30.80
N ARG A 87 -6.68 0.02 30.92
CA ARG A 87 -6.00 -0.58 32.09
C ARG A 87 -4.53 -0.14 32.22
N ILE A 88 -3.88 0.29 31.11
CA ILE A 88 -2.48 0.69 31.13
C ILE A 88 -2.33 2.11 31.66
N GLY A 89 -1.78 2.24 32.85
CA GLY A 89 -1.50 3.53 33.50
C GLY A 89 -0.45 4.35 32.77
N SER A 90 -0.44 5.65 32.99
CA SER A 90 0.55 6.56 32.40
C SER A 90 2.00 6.25 32.84
N GLN A 91 2.18 5.64 34.02
CA GLN A 91 3.48 5.21 34.56
C GLN A 91 4.09 4.08 33.71
N ASP A 92 3.28 3.20 33.11
CA ASP A 92 3.75 2.05 32.33
C ASP A 92 4.07 2.41 30.87
N ARG A 93 3.77 3.63 30.47
CA ARG A 93 3.96 4.12 29.11
C ARG A 93 5.36 4.70 28.93
N LYS A 94 6.07 4.22 27.91
CA LYS A 94 7.42 4.67 27.57
C LYS A 94 7.37 5.65 26.39
N PRO A 95 8.21 6.70 26.39
CA PRO A 95 8.31 7.60 25.25
C PRO A 95 9.07 6.96 24.09
N ILE A 96 8.70 7.31 22.88
CA ILE A 96 9.45 6.97 21.67
C ILE A 96 9.34 8.11 20.66
N ILE A 97 10.43 8.38 19.95
CA ILE A 97 10.47 9.36 18.85
C ILE A 97 10.70 8.59 17.55
N ILE A 98 9.79 8.74 16.59
CA ILE A 98 9.91 8.16 15.25
C ILE A 98 9.62 9.24 14.23
N ASP A 99 10.58 9.50 13.31
CA ASP A 99 10.49 10.54 12.29
C ASP A 99 10.01 11.87 12.91
N GLU A 100 10.76 12.36 13.92
CA GLU A 100 10.53 13.61 14.67
C GLU A 100 9.22 13.68 15.48
N THR A 101 8.38 12.64 15.41
CA THR A 101 7.12 12.59 16.14
C THR A 101 7.29 11.85 17.46
N LYS A 102 7.17 12.59 18.59
CA LYS A 102 7.11 11.99 19.94
C LYS A 102 5.75 11.39 20.21
N GLN A 103 5.74 10.16 20.70
CA GLN A 103 4.55 9.44 21.13
C GLN A 103 4.88 8.54 22.32
N TRP A 104 3.86 7.96 22.93
CA TRP A 104 4.00 7.08 24.06
C TRP A 104 3.52 5.69 23.71
N TYR A 105 4.16 4.65 24.24
CA TYR A 105 3.79 3.28 23.93
C TYR A 105 3.85 2.38 25.16
N PHE A 106 3.08 1.31 25.07
CA PHE A 106 3.20 0.10 25.90
C PHE A 106 3.37 -1.10 24.96
N THR A 107 4.12 -2.10 25.39
CA THR A 107 4.32 -3.33 24.59
C THR A 107 4.38 -4.55 25.48
N LYS A 108 3.73 -5.62 25.05
CA LYS A 108 3.80 -6.93 25.69
C LYS A 108 3.56 -8.04 24.66
N SER A 109 4.12 -9.24 24.93
CA SER A 109 3.79 -10.45 24.19
C SER A 109 2.52 -11.06 24.78
N ILE A 110 1.51 -11.27 23.93
CA ILE A 110 0.20 -11.79 24.32
C ILE A 110 -0.25 -12.94 23.42
N ARG A 111 -1.39 -13.54 23.73
CA ARG A 111 -2.13 -14.41 22.83
C ARG A 111 -3.38 -13.71 22.32
N ILE A 112 -3.77 -14.01 21.10
CA ILE A 112 -5.06 -13.62 20.52
C ILE A 112 -5.84 -14.92 20.30
N PRO A 113 -7.11 -15.02 20.64
CA PRO A 113 -7.92 -16.21 20.36
C PRO A 113 -7.84 -16.59 18.87
N ASP A 114 -7.78 -17.89 18.60
CA ASP A 114 -7.67 -18.49 17.25
C ASP A 114 -6.35 -18.17 16.49
N VAL A 115 -5.39 -17.47 17.12
CA VAL A 115 -4.04 -17.28 16.59
C VAL A 115 -3.11 -18.31 17.22
N ASP A 116 -2.48 -19.14 16.38
CA ASP A 116 -1.69 -20.31 16.79
C ASP A 116 -0.31 -19.99 17.40
N HIS A 117 0.09 -18.73 17.36
CA HIS A 117 1.38 -18.23 17.84
C HIS A 117 1.22 -17.01 18.78
N ARG A 118 2.28 -16.72 19.52
CA ARG A 118 2.33 -15.50 20.33
C ARG A 118 2.59 -14.29 19.46
N VAL A 119 1.98 -13.19 19.82
CA VAL A 119 2.18 -11.92 19.13
C VAL A 119 2.65 -10.84 20.10
N ARG A 120 3.44 -9.92 19.63
CA ARG A 120 3.78 -8.70 20.31
C ARG A 120 2.75 -7.63 19.97
N ILE A 121 2.13 -7.03 20.97
CA ILE A 121 1.30 -5.84 20.78
C ILE A 121 2.11 -4.58 21.08
N VAL A 122 1.76 -3.49 20.38
CA VAL A 122 2.26 -2.14 20.65
C VAL A 122 1.06 -1.22 20.70
N VAL A 123 0.73 -0.76 21.89
CA VAL A 123 -0.35 0.22 22.13
C VAL A 123 0.27 1.61 22.12
N LEU A 124 -0.34 2.55 21.42
CA LEU A 124 0.20 3.88 21.17
C LEU A 124 -0.73 4.98 21.67
N TRP A 125 -0.16 5.99 22.30
CA TRP A 125 -0.84 7.22 22.73
C TRP A 125 -0.14 8.45 22.18
N LYS A 126 -0.94 9.50 21.91
CA LYS A 126 -0.40 10.80 21.45
C LYS A 126 0.37 11.51 22.56
N ARG A 127 -0.16 11.46 23.79
CA ARG A 127 0.43 12.08 25.01
C ARG A 127 0.44 11.04 26.12
N ARG A 128 1.34 11.20 27.10
CA ARG A 128 1.48 10.29 28.24
C ARG A 128 0.16 10.07 28.97
N ASN A 129 -0.59 11.14 29.19
CA ASN A 129 -1.83 11.14 29.97
C ASN A 129 -3.11 11.04 29.12
N SER A 130 -3.01 10.71 27.81
CA SER A 130 -4.21 10.49 26.99
C SER A 130 -5.02 9.31 27.53
N LYS A 131 -6.33 9.49 27.74
CA LYS A 131 -7.21 8.42 28.24
C LYS A 131 -7.26 7.26 27.24
N GLU A 132 -7.47 7.56 25.99
CA GLU A 132 -7.65 6.55 24.93
C GLU A 132 -6.36 6.32 24.12
N PRO A 133 -6.06 5.07 23.77
CA PRO A 133 -5.01 4.76 22.85
C PRO A 133 -5.37 5.23 21.43
N ARG A 134 -4.39 5.73 20.72
CA ARG A 134 -4.56 6.15 19.34
C ARG A 134 -4.59 4.96 18.37
N LYS A 135 -3.80 3.92 18.66
CA LYS A 135 -3.60 2.78 17.79
C LYS A 135 -3.04 1.60 18.55
N MET A 136 -3.37 0.40 18.09
CA MET A 136 -2.77 -0.84 18.58
C MET A 136 -2.22 -1.62 17.39
N LEU A 137 -0.94 -1.98 17.44
CA LEU A 137 -0.30 -2.79 16.42
C LEU A 137 -0.03 -4.20 16.95
N VAL A 138 -0.06 -5.18 16.06
CA VAL A 138 0.25 -6.57 16.33
C VAL A 138 1.36 -7.05 15.39
N CYS A 139 2.34 -7.82 15.94
CA CYS A 139 3.48 -8.34 15.21
C CYS A 139 3.80 -9.75 15.69
N ASN A 140 4.06 -10.71 14.77
CA ASN A 140 4.50 -12.06 15.16
C ASN A 140 5.99 -12.15 15.47
N ARG A 141 6.79 -11.18 15.04
CA ARG A 141 8.22 -11.09 15.41
C ARG A 141 8.36 -10.48 16.80
N THR A 142 8.14 -11.29 17.84
CA THR A 142 8.08 -10.83 19.24
C THR A 142 9.40 -10.24 19.75
N HIS A 143 10.53 -10.54 19.10
CA HIS A 143 11.86 -10.01 19.41
C HIS A 143 12.15 -8.65 18.76
N TRP A 144 11.30 -8.18 17.82
CA TRP A 144 11.56 -6.88 17.17
C TRP A 144 11.43 -5.72 18.15
N GLU A 145 12.35 -4.76 18.04
CA GLU A 145 12.25 -3.48 18.70
C GLU A 145 10.98 -2.73 18.29
N VAL A 146 10.37 -2.01 19.24
CA VAL A 146 9.15 -1.20 18.96
C VAL A 146 9.41 -0.18 17.85
N SER A 147 10.59 0.42 17.81
CA SER A 147 11.00 1.33 16.74
C SER A 147 10.95 0.68 15.36
N ARG A 148 11.38 -0.58 15.24
CA ARG A 148 11.32 -1.36 13.99
C ARG A 148 9.87 -1.64 13.58
N ILE A 149 9.01 -2.07 14.53
CA ILE A 149 7.59 -2.32 14.29
C ILE A 149 6.90 -1.05 13.77
N LEU A 150 7.14 0.09 14.41
CA LEU A 150 6.53 1.36 14.03
C LEU A 150 7.00 1.84 12.65
N ARG A 151 8.30 1.72 12.35
CA ARG A 151 8.83 2.06 11.02
C ARG A 151 8.28 1.13 9.94
N ALA A 152 8.18 -0.18 10.21
CA ALA A 152 7.58 -1.14 9.28
C ALA A 152 6.13 -0.78 8.98
N TYR A 153 5.32 -0.49 10.00
CA TYR A 153 3.93 -0.11 9.81
C TYR A 153 3.77 1.23 9.05
N ARG A 154 4.62 2.23 9.33
CA ARG A 154 4.60 3.52 8.61
C ARG A 154 4.93 3.39 7.13
N ARG A 155 5.78 2.43 6.75
CA ARG A 155 6.10 2.15 5.34
C ARG A 155 4.87 1.73 4.54
N ARG A 156 3.87 1.10 5.17
CA ARG A 156 2.58 0.80 4.55
C ARG A 156 1.93 2.04 3.94
N TRP A 157 1.90 3.15 4.70
CA TRP A 157 1.34 4.41 4.21
C TRP A 157 2.03 4.88 2.93
N ARG A 158 3.36 4.95 2.95
CA ARG A 158 4.15 5.39 1.78
C ARG A 158 4.01 4.45 0.59
N GLY A 159 3.93 3.14 0.82
CA GLY A 159 3.79 2.14 -0.24
C GLY A 159 2.39 2.09 -0.83
N THR A 160 1.37 1.98 -0.01
CA THR A 160 -0.01 1.71 -0.44
C THR A 160 -0.81 2.97 -0.69
N GLU A 161 -0.88 3.87 0.30
CA GLU A 161 -1.73 5.07 0.19
C GLU A 161 -1.18 6.06 -0.85
N CYS A 162 0.15 6.26 -0.87
CA CYS A 162 0.77 7.12 -1.89
C CYS A 162 0.58 6.54 -3.29
N PHE A 163 0.76 5.21 -3.46
CA PHE A 163 0.48 4.56 -4.74
C PHE A 163 -0.97 4.77 -5.20
N HIS A 164 -1.96 4.55 -4.32
CA HIS A 164 -3.37 4.77 -4.67
C HIS A 164 -3.66 6.22 -5.03
N ARG A 165 -3.11 7.17 -4.28
CA ARG A 165 -3.24 8.60 -4.58
C ARG A 165 -2.62 8.93 -5.93
N ASP A 166 -1.36 8.57 -6.13
CA ASP A 166 -0.60 8.90 -7.33
C ASP A 166 -1.20 8.18 -8.56
N GLY A 167 -1.65 6.94 -8.39
CA GLY A 167 -2.35 6.17 -9.41
C GLY A 167 -3.65 6.83 -9.87
N LYS A 168 -4.46 7.31 -8.92
CA LYS A 168 -5.73 7.99 -9.24
C LYS A 168 -5.52 9.38 -9.80
N GLN A 169 -4.55 10.15 -9.28
CA GLN A 169 -4.36 11.54 -9.66
C GLN A 169 -3.55 11.73 -10.95
N HIS A 170 -2.65 10.79 -11.26
CA HIS A 170 -1.65 11.00 -12.31
C HIS A 170 -1.55 9.85 -13.33
N LEU A 171 -2.05 8.66 -13.02
CA LEU A 171 -1.85 7.46 -13.85
C LEU A 171 -3.16 6.83 -14.33
N GLY A 172 -4.27 7.52 -14.19
CA GLY A 172 -5.56 7.07 -14.72
C GLY A 172 -6.13 5.80 -14.06
N MET A 173 -5.75 5.48 -12.80
CA MET A 173 -6.24 4.27 -12.14
C MET A 173 -7.77 4.17 -12.08
N GLY A 174 -8.48 5.31 -12.01
CA GLY A 174 -9.93 5.39 -11.99
C GLY A 174 -10.60 5.56 -13.36
N ASP A 175 -9.82 5.75 -14.42
CA ASP A 175 -10.32 6.25 -15.72
C ASP A 175 -10.61 5.13 -16.73
N CYS A 176 -10.55 3.88 -16.29
CA CYS A 176 -10.80 2.72 -17.14
C CYS A 176 -12.25 2.65 -17.61
N GLN A 177 -12.50 2.88 -18.89
CA GLN A 177 -13.81 2.79 -19.53
C GLN A 177 -14.18 1.37 -19.98
N LEU A 178 -13.26 0.41 -19.85
CA LEU A 178 -13.47 -0.96 -20.32
C LEU A 178 -14.43 -1.71 -19.38
N ARG A 179 -15.47 -2.31 -19.96
CA ARG A 179 -16.49 -3.05 -19.19
C ARG A 179 -16.12 -4.52 -18.95
N ASN A 180 -15.18 -5.08 -19.73
CA ASN A 180 -14.76 -6.47 -19.58
C ASN A 180 -13.64 -6.61 -18.54
N GLY A 181 -13.63 -7.74 -17.83
CA GLY A 181 -12.69 -7.98 -16.72
C GLY A 181 -11.23 -8.09 -17.14
N LEU A 182 -10.96 -8.59 -18.35
CA LEU A 182 -9.59 -8.70 -18.86
C LEU A 182 -9.03 -7.31 -19.17
N GLY A 183 -9.80 -6.45 -19.81
CA GLY A 183 -9.41 -5.07 -20.10
C GLY A 183 -9.14 -4.27 -18.82
N GLN A 184 -10.01 -4.38 -17.81
CA GLN A 184 -9.78 -3.76 -16.50
C GLN A 184 -8.49 -4.25 -15.83
N THR A 185 -8.22 -5.55 -15.91
CA THR A 185 -7.00 -6.15 -15.36
C THR A 185 -5.76 -5.64 -16.09
N ARG A 186 -5.78 -5.59 -17.42
CA ARG A 186 -4.68 -5.06 -18.23
C ARG A 186 -4.43 -3.58 -17.96
N HIS A 187 -5.50 -2.78 -17.84
CA HIS A 187 -5.40 -1.38 -17.44
C HIS A 187 -4.68 -1.21 -16.11
N MET A 188 -5.05 -2.00 -15.09
CA MET A 188 -4.36 -1.96 -13.80
C MET A 188 -2.88 -2.35 -13.90
N TYR A 189 -2.53 -3.33 -14.72
CA TYR A 189 -1.10 -3.66 -14.94
C TYR A 189 -0.33 -2.53 -15.61
N LEU A 190 -0.94 -1.78 -16.53
CA LEU A 190 -0.31 -0.59 -17.12
C LEU A 190 -0.10 0.51 -16.07
N VAL A 191 -1.06 0.73 -15.17
CA VAL A 191 -0.91 1.67 -14.04
C VAL A 191 0.24 1.25 -13.12
N PHE A 192 0.33 -0.04 -12.75
CA PHE A 192 1.44 -0.57 -11.95
C PHE A 192 2.79 -0.41 -12.66
N LEU A 193 2.85 -0.71 -13.96
CA LEU A 193 4.07 -0.57 -14.76
C LEU A 193 4.52 0.89 -14.82
N ALA A 194 3.63 1.81 -15.17
CA ALA A 194 3.91 3.24 -15.23
C ALA A 194 4.42 3.78 -13.89
N HIS A 195 3.73 3.46 -12.79
CA HIS A 195 4.17 3.84 -11.45
C HIS A 195 5.57 3.28 -11.13
N SER A 196 5.83 2.01 -11.44
CA SER A 196 7.12 1.36 -11.17
C SER A 196 8.26 1.99 -11.97
N LEU A 197 8.02 2.32 -13.23
CA LEU A 197 9.00 3.00 -14.09
C LEU A 197 9.32 4.40 -13.56
N LEU A 198 8.32 5.21 -13.20
CA LEU A 198 8.51 6.54 -12.64
C LEU A 198 9.25 6.48 -11.28
N MET A 199 8.86 5.57 -10.40
CA MET A 199 9.55 5.37 -9.12
C MET A 199 11.01 4.94 -9.31
N ARG A 200 11.31 4.13 -10.32
CA ARG A 200 12.69 3.76 -10.68
C ARG A 200 13.49 4.99 -11.12
N GLN A 201 12.91 5.86 -11.96
CA GLN A 201 13.57 7.10 -12.40
C GLN A 201 13.86 8.02 -11.21
N LEU A 202 12.89 8.23 -10.32
CA LEU A 202 13.05 9.04 -9.12
C LEU A 202 14.17 8.51 -8.20
N ARG A 203 14.26 7.18 -8.01
CA ARG A 203 15.29 6.55 -7.17
C ARG A 203 16.70 6.61 -7.77
N GLN A 204 16.81 6.50 -9.07
CA GLN A 204 18.09 6.51 -9.78
C GLN A 204 18.61 7.92 -10.10
N CYS A 205 17.90 8.95 -9.67
CA CYS A 205 18.19 10.36 -9.98
C CYS A 205 18.38 10.63 -11.48
N ARG A 206 17.88 9.76 -12.36
CA ARG A 206 17.95 9.91 -13.81
C ARG A 206 17.12 11.08 -14.33
N ALA A 207 16.21 11.58 -13.51
CA ALA A 207 15.44 12.76 -13.81
C ALA A 207 16.29 13.99 -14.13
N SER A 208 17.56 14.05 -13.68
CA SER A 208 18.49 15.12 -14.06
C SER A 208 18.87 15.12 -15.54
N VAL A 209 18.64 14.02 -16.27
CA VAL A 209 18.96 13.89 -17.69
C VAL A 209 17.86 14.46 -18.59
N TRP A 210 16.59 14.35 -18.17
CA TRP A 210 15.42 14.72 -18.96
C TRP A 210 14.45 15.70 -18.26
N ALA A 211 14.70 16.05 -17.00
CA ALA A 211 13.91 17.02 -16.25
C ALA A 211 14.71 18.28 -15.94
N LEU A 212 14.10 19.43 -16.12
CA LEU A 212 14.69 20.74 -15.82
C LEU A 212 14.89 20.99 -14.31
N GLU A 213 14.32 20.17 -13.46
CA GLU A 213 14.34 20.30 -12.00
C GLU A 213 14.50 18.94 -11.32
N ARG A 214 14.94 18.94 -10.05
CA ARG A 214 15.00 17.71 -9.25
C ARG A 214 13.60 17.20 -8.97
N LEU A 215 13.27 16.03 -9.48
CA LEU A 215 11.97 15.38 -9.26
C LEU A 215 12.00 14.56 -7.96
N THR A 216 11.00 14.76 -7.12
CA THR A 216 10.84 14.05 -5.84
C THR A 216 9.53 13.31 -5.72
N THR A 217 8.55 13.59 -6.60
CA THR A 217 7.22 13.00 -6.58
C THR A 217 6.84 12.42 -7.95
N VAL A 218 5.95 11.42 -7.94
CA VAL A 218 5.39 10.83 -9.16
C VAL A 218 4.67 11.88 -10.00
N GLY A 219 3.92 12.78 -9.38
CA GLY A 219 3.22 13.85 -10.11
C GLY A 219 4.16 14.83 -10.84
N GLN A 220 5.31 15.18 -10.23
CA GLN A 220 6.34 15.96 -10.92
C GLN A 220 6.92 15.18 -12.12
N ALA A 221 7.21 13.89 -11.91
CA ALA A 221 7.73 13.03 -12.97
C ALA A 221 6.74 12.91 -14.14
N CYS A 222 5.45 12.72 -13.88
CA CYS A 222 4.41 12.70 -14.91
C CYS A 222 4.39 14.00 -15.73
N ARG A 223 4.40 15.16 -15.06
CA ARG A 223 4.41 16.45 -15.76
C ARG A 223 5.67 16.68 -16.58
N ALA A 224 6.82 16.22 -16.09
CA ALA A 224 8.07 16.31 -16.82
C ALA A 224 8.04 15.45 -18.09
N VAL A 225 7.59 14.18 -18.00
CA VAL A 225 7.40 13.30 -19.15
C VAL A 225 6.42 13.90 -20.16
N CYS A 226 5.28 14.46 -19.71
CA CYS A 226 4.33 15.10 -20.61
C CYS A 226 4.95 16.29 -21.36
N ARG A 227 5.77 17.11 -20.68
CA ARG A 227 6.46 18.24 -21.32
C ARG A 227 7.47 17.78 -22.36
N GLU A 228 8.28 16.78 -22.03
CA GLU A 228 9.25 16.19 -22.94
C GLU A 228 8.55 15.61 -24.18
N THR A 229 7.53 14.77 -23.98
CA THR A 229 6.74 14.21 -25.09
C THR A 229 6.13 15.29 -25.98
N LEU A 230 5.61 16.38 -25.39
CA LEU A 230 5.05 17.50 -26.15
C LEU A 230 6.16 18.22 -26.95
N SER A 231 7.30 18.49 -26.32
CA SER A 231 8.45 19.09 -26.99
C SER A 231 8.92 18.27 -28.17
N ASP A 232 9.09 16.96 -27.98
CA ASP A 232 9.50 16.04 -29.03
C ASP A 232 8.47 15.97 -30.17
N THR A 233 7.18 15.98 -29.81
CA THR A 233 6.09 16.00 -30.80
C THR A 233 6.12 17.28 -31.64
N ILE A 234 6.30 18.42 -30.99
CA ILE A 234 6.39 19.72 -31.68
C ILE A 234 7.62 19.73 -32.59
N SER A 235 8.78 19.31 -32.10
CA SER A 235 10.01 19.25 -32.91
C SER A 235 9.81 18.33 -34.12
N TRP A 236 9.23 17.15 -33.91
CA TRP A 236 8.90 16.23 -34.99
C TRP A 236 7.97 16.86 -36.05
N VAL A 237 6.92 17.59 -35.60
CA VAL A 237 6.01 18.29 -36.52
C VAL A 237 6.73 19.36 -37.34
N ILE A 238 7.59 20.15 -36.69
CA ILE A 238 8.38 21.19 -37.35
C ILE A 238 9.29 20.57 -38.42
N ASP A 239 10.00 19.51 -38.06
CA ASP A 239 10.88 18.79 -38.97
C ASP A 239 10.13 18.26 -40.23
N ARG A 240 8.93 17.69 -40.01
CA ARG A 240 8.09 17.18 -41.10
C ARG A 240 7.54 18.27 -42.01
N VAL A 241 7.16 19.40 -41.44
CA VAL A 241 6.71 20.56 -42.23
C VAL A 241 7.85 21.14 -43.03
N GLN A 242 9.05 21.22 -42.47
CA GLN A 242 10.23 21.81 -43.15
C GLN A 242 10.87 20.89 -44.19
N GLN A 243 10.93 19.56 -43.91
CA GLN A 243 11.65 18.60 -44.76
C GLN A 243 10.76 17.93 -45.80
N ASP A 244 9.49 17.63 -45.44
CA ASP A 244 8.58 16.80 -46.24
C ASP A 244 7.40 17.58 -46.82
N ASP A 245 7.37 18.89 -46.74
CA ASP A 245 6.27 19.77 -47.17
C ASP A 245 4.90 19.34 -46.66
N TRP A 246 4.84 18.88 -45.40
CA TRP A 246 3.60 18.44 -44.81
C TRP A 246 2.65 19.63 -44.55
N THR A 247 1.44 19.50 -45.07
CA THR A 247 0.37 20.46 -44.76
C THR A 247 -0.15 20.28 -43.36
N PRO A 248 -0.70 21.35 -42.70
CA PRO A 248 -1.34 21.24 -41.37
C PRO A 248 -2.41 20.13 -41.30
N LYS A 249 -3.19 19.93 -42.37
CA LYS A 249 -4.18 18.87 -42.48
C LYS A 249 -3.55 17.47 -42.38
N ARG A 250 -2.43 17.25 -43.02
CA ARG A 250 -1.71 15.96 -42.97
C ARG A 250 -1.11 15.71 -41.60
N VAL A 251 -0.58 16.73 -40.92
CA VAL A 251 -0.12 16.66 -39.52
C VAL A 251 -1.25 16.27 -38.59
N MET A 252 -2.38 17.00 -38.66
CA MET A 252 -3.56 16.72 -37.81
C MET A 252 -4.08 15.31 -37.99
N THR A 253 -4.16 14.82 -39.22
CA THR A 253 -4.59 13.44 -39.51
C THR A 253 -3.63 12.42 -38.90
N ARG A 254 -2.34 12.63 -39.00
CA ARG A 254 -1.32 11.70 -38.44
C ARG A 254 -1.31 11.69 -36.92
N LEU A 255 -1.53 12.84 -36.29
CA LEU A 255 -1.63 12.92 -34.83
C LEU A 255 -3.02 12.51 -34.29
N ALA A 256 -3.93 12.07 -35.16
CA ALA A 256 -5.32 11.75 -34.83
C ALA A 256 -6.07 12.88 -34.07
N LEU A 257 -5.66 14.11 -34.30
CA LEU A 257 -6.31 15.30 -33.78
C LEU A 257 -7.47 15.68 -34.74
N LYS A 258 -8.67 15.62 -34.25
CA LYS A 258 -9.88 16.03 -34.99
C LYS A 258 -10.23 17.47 -34.66
#